data_a696dfd2b5e32da0674ac72316cdb7ae
#
_entry.id   a696dfd2b5e32da0674ac72316cdb7ae
#
_cell.length_a   1.000
_cell.length_b   1.000
_cell.length_c   1.000
_cell.angle_alpha   90.00
_cell.angle_beta   90.00
_cell.angle_gamma   90.00
#
_symmetry.space_group_name_H-M   'P 1'
#
loop_
_entity.id
_entity.type
_entity.pdbx_description
1 polymer ?
#
loop_
_entity_poly.entity_id
_entity_poly.type
_entity_poly.pdbx_seq_one_letter_code
_entity_poly.pdbx_strand_id
1 'polypeptide(L)'
;EPCYSWNIVNSWATGDREKFLEGMYALFTGAISPQTYINSEHRNNMYGTLFVAPLMTWCMRQAVVDDQLEAGKLHLLRLCPTAWVTSTEDTVFENMPTEYGSVNLRWRLATDGKTIDLTFTHNWRTPPAEIILHVPPVPGVEAIVVNKDQIHKAGALITLPVQ
;
A
#
# COMPACT_ATOMS: atom_id res chain seq x y z
N GLU A 1 24.47 6.35 -9.60
CA GLU A 1 23.80 5.08 -9.56
C GLU A 1 22.79 5.04 -8.41
N PRO A 2 21.59 4.79 -8.68
CA PRO A 2 20.61 4.90 -7.63
C PRO A 2 20.65 3.68 -6.72
N CYS A 3 21.10 3.88 -5.53
CA CYS A 3 20.59 3.12 -4.43
C CYS A 3 19.15 3.61 -4.23
N TYR A 4 18.24 3.19 -5.07
CA TYR A 4 16.82 3.55 -5.04
C TYR A 4 16.19 3.37 -3.66
N SER A 5 16.73 2.42 -2.88
CA SER A 5 16.22 2.04 -1.57
C SER A 5 16.26 3.17 -0.54
N TRP A 6 17.30 3.98 -0.51
CA TRP A 6 17.47 4.98 0.56
C TRP A 6 16.37 6.04 0.57
N ASN A 7 16.07 6.62 -0.59
CA ASN A 7 15.03 7.65 -0.70
C ASN A 7 13.64 7.06 -0.42
N ILE A 8 13.37 5.86 -0.93
CA ILE A 8 12.09 5.19 -0.75
C ILE A 8 11.88 4.82 0.71
N VAL A 9 12.88 4.22 1.37
CA VAL A 9 12.80 3.83 2.79
C VAL A 9 12.67 5.06 3.69
N ASN A 10 13.42 6.13 3.41
CA ASN A 10 13.29 7.38 4.16
C ASN A 10 11.90 7.99 4.02
N SER A 11 11.36 8.05 2.80
CA SER A 11 10.02 8.58 2.54
C SER A 11 8.92 7.71 3.18
N TRP A 12 9.10 6.38 3.17
CA TRP A 12 8.25 5.46 3.91
C TRP A 12 8.29 5.75 5.42
N ALA A 13 9.46 5.86 6.01
CA ALA A 13 9.60 6.08 7.46
C ALA A 13 9.00 7.42 7.90
N THR A 14 9.18 8.47 7.10
CA THR A 14 8.67 9.82 7.40
C THR A 14 7.20 10.03 7.00
N GLY A 15 6.61 9.11 6.24
CA GLY A 15 5.22 9.24 5.75
C GLY A 15 5.09 10.22 4.57
N ASP A 16 6.19 10.58 3.92
CA ASP A 16 6.17 11.42 2.72
C ASP A 16 5.67 10.59 1.53
N ARG A 17 4.35 10.55 1.40
CA ARG A 17 3.66 9.74 0.40
C ARG A 17 4.04 10.11 -1.02
N GLU A 18 4.17 11.38 -1.33
CA GLU A 18 4.50 11.87 -2.66
C GLU A 18 5.87 11.36 -3.09
N LYS A 19 6.89 11.58 -2.27
CA LYS A 19 8.24 11.09 -2.54
C LYS A 19 8.36 9.57 -2.52
N PHE A 20 7.59 8.90 -1.66
CA PHE A 20 7.54 7.44 -1.69
C PHE A 20 7.01 6.93 -3.02
N LEU A 21 5.92 7.50 -3.53
CA LEU A 21 5.33 7.11 -4.81
C LEU A 21 6.22 7.47 -6.00
N GLU A 22 6.85 8.66 -5.99
CA GLU A 22 7.88 9.00 -6.98
C GLU A 22 8.99 7.96 -7.03
N GLY A 23 9.53 7.59 -5.87
CA GLY A 23 10.58 6.56 -5.75
C GLY A 23 10.12 5.19 -6.22
N MET A 24 8.93 4.76 -5.81
CA MET A 24 8.35 3.48 -6.21
C MET A 24 8.16 3.39 -7.72
N TYR A 25 7.54 4.38 -8.35
CA TYR A 25 7.33 4.40 -9.79
C TYR A 25 8.64 4.56 -10.57
N ALA A 26 9.58 5.36 -10.07
CA ALA A 26 10.90 5.47 -10.67
C ALA A 26 11.67 4.15 -10.62
N LEU A 27 11.54 3.40 -9.53
CA LEU A 27 12.10 2.06 -9.39
C LEU A 27 11.48 1.11 -10.43
N PHE A 28 10.15 1.07 -10.55
CA PHE A 28 9.46 0.17 -11.47
C PHE A 28 9.80 0.47 -12.92
N THR A 29 9.87 1.75 -13.31
CA THR A 29 10.20 2.15 -14.69
C THR A 29 11.69 2.09 -15.00
N GLY A 30 12.54 2.36 -14.03
CA GLY A 30 14.00 2.44 -14.21
C GLY A 30 14.75 1.13 -14.02
N ALA A 31 14.19 0.23 -13.23
CA ALA A 31 14.85 -1.03 -12.87
C ALA A 31 14.35 -2.26 -13.64
N ILE A 32 13.38 -2.10 -14.55
CA ILE A 32 12.88 -3.20 -15.40
C ILE A 32 13.24 -2.91 -16.84
N SER A 33 13.96 -3.86 -17.48
CA SER A 33 14.19 -3.80 -18.91
C SER A 33 12.87 -4.00 -19.67
N PRO A 34 12.46 -3.08 -20.54
CA PRO A 34 11.21 -3.21 -21.30
C PRO A 34 11.23 -4.33 -22.32
N GLN A 35 12.42 -4.82 -22.73
CA GLN A 35 12.57 -5.89 -23.72
C GLN A 35 12.57 -7.28 -23.09
N THR A 36 13.19 -7.42 -21.93
CA THR A 36 13.41 -8.73 -21.31
C THR A 36 12.66 -8.92 -19.99
N TYR A 37 12.08 -7.84 -19.45
CA TYR A 37 11.44 -7.79 -18.12
C TYR A 37 12.37 -8.23 -16.98
N ILE A 38 13.67 -8.12 -17.18
CA ILE A 38 14.68 -8.44 -16.17
C ILE A 38 14.90 -7.20 -15.30
N ASN A 39 14.96 -7.43 -13.99
CA ASN A 39 15.31 -6.39 -13.04
C ASN A 39 16.78 -6.03 -13.16
N SER A 40 17.09 -4.74 -13.07
CA SER A 40 18.44 -4.23 -13.13
C SER A 40 18.70 -3.22 -12.03
N GLU A 41 19.87 -3.26 -11.45
CA GLU A 41 20.35 -2.25 -10.50
C GLU A 41 20.63 -0.92 -11.18
N HIS A 42 21.08 -0.96 -12.41
CA HIS A 42 21.47 0.19 -13.22
C HIS A 42 20.60 0.31 -14.46
N ARG A 43 20.18 1.52 -14.80
CA ARG A 43 19.29 1.76 -15.95
C ARG A 43 19.76 1.17 -17.27
N ASN A 44 21.07 1.06 -17.46
CA ASN A 44 21.68 0.56 -18.70
C ASN A 44 22.23 -0.87 -18.55
N ASN A 45 21.92 -1.54 -17.47
CA ASN A 45 22.50 -2.84 -17.16
C ASN A 45 21.44 -3.92 -17.32
N MET A 46 21.78 -4.97 -18.04
CA MET A 46 20.88 -6.10 -18.32
C MET A 46 20.96 -7.21 -17.27
N TYR A 47 21.68 -6.97 -16.18
CA TYR A 47 21.82 -8.00 -15.14
C TYR A 47 20.66 -7.92 -14.15
N GLY A 48 20.00 -9.06 -13.95
CA GLY A 48 19.05 -9.21 -12.88
C GLY A 48 19.73 -9.04 -11.51
N THR A 49 19.15 -8.25 -10.65
CA THR A 49 19.64 -8.07 -9.28
C THR A 49 18.64 -8.58 -8.28
N LEU A 50 19.12 -9.40 -7.36
CA LEU A 50 18.26 -10.04 -6.36
C LEU A 50 17.65 -9.06 -5.37
N PHE A 51 18.17 -7.85 -5.21
CA PHE A 51 17.62 -6.91 -4.25
C PHE A 51 16.53 -5.99 -4.83
N VAL A 52 16.54 -5.73 -6.14
CA VAL A 52 15.54 -4.85 -6.78
C VAL A 52 14.15 -5.47 -6.74
N ALA A 53 14.02 -6.75 -7.08
CA ALA A 53 12.73 -7.44 -7.06
C ALA A 53 12.10 -7.48 -5.65
N PRO A 54 12.83 -7.85 -4.57
CA PRO A 54 12.31 -7.75 -3.21
C PRO A 54 11.91 -6.31 -2.82
N LEU A 55 12.68 -5.31 -3.21
CA LEU A 55 12.36 -3.91 -2.93
C LEU A 55 11.06 -3.46 -3.62
N MET A 56 10.85 -3.85 -4.87
CA MET A 56 9.60 -3.57 -5.59
C MET A 56 8.39 -4.18 -4.88
N THR A 57 8.50 -5.46 -4.51
CA THR A 57 7.45 -6.16 -3.75
C THR A 57 7.21 -5.49 -2.39
N TRP A 58 8.29 -5.12 -1.70
CA TRP A 58 8.22 -4.39 -0.43
C TRP A 58 7.50 -3.05 -0.59
N CYS A 59 7.82 -2.26 -1.61
CA CYS A 59 7.14 -0.98 -1.87
C CYS A 59 5.63 -1.16 -2.07
N MET A 60 5.23 -2.13 -2.91
CA MET A 60 3.81 -2.42 -3.16
C MET A 60 3.10 -2.82 -1.87
N ARG A 61 3.74 -3.67 -1.08
CA ARG A 61 3.20 -4.12 0.21
C ARG A 61 3.05 -2.95 1.19
N GLN A 62 4.13 -2.18 1.42
CA GLN A 62 4.11 -1.08 2.39
C GLN A 62 3.17 0.07 1.99
N ALA A 63 2.88 0.21 0.70
CA ALA A 63 1.85 1.16 0.25
C ALA A 63 0.46 0.81 0.79
N VAL A 64 0.16 -0.47 0.96
CA VAL A 64 -1.19 -0.99 1.27
C VAL A 64 -1.26 -1.59 2.66
N VAL A 65 -0.27 -2.41 3.05
CA VAL A 65 -0.23 -3.13 4.34
C VAL A 65 1.14 -2.95 4.95
N ASP A 66 1.22 -2.20 6.04
CA ASP A 66 2.47 -1.85 6.72
C ASP A 66 2.41 -2.28 8.19
N ASP A 67 3.18 -3.32 8.52
CA ASP A 67 3.37 -3.85 9.87
C ASP A 67 4.78 -3.58 10.42
N GLN A 68 5.57 -2.77 9.69
CA GLN A 68 6.97 -2.52 10.03
C GLN A 68 7.23 -1.12 10.57
N LEU A 69 6.27 -0.19 10.42
CA LEU A 69 6.44 1.20 10.83
C LEU A 69 6.52 1.34 12.35
N GLU A 70 5.58 0.70 13.05
CA GLU A 70 5.46 0.78 14.50
C GLU A 70 5.15 -0.60 15.09
N ALA A 71 5.91 -1.00 16.12
CA ALA A 71 5.68 -2.27 16.79
C ALA A 71 4.26 -2.36 17.37
N GLY A 72 3.58 -3.47 17.16
CA GLY A 72 2.23 -3.71 17.66
C GLY A 72 1.12 -3.09 16.81
N LYS A 73 1.43 -2.39 15.74
CA LYS A 73 0.45 -1.73 14.89
C LYS A 73 0.45 -2.26 13.46
N LEU A 74 -0.73 -2.28 12.86
CA LEU A 74 -0.92 -2.56 11.45
C LEU A 74 -1.52 -1.34 10.77
N HIS A 75 -0.78 -0.75 9.84
CA HIS A 75 -1.25 0.38 9.05
C HIS A 75 -1.77 -0.11 7.70
N LEU A 76 -2.95 0.37 7.30
CA LEU A 76 -3.59 0.04 6.03
C LEU A 76 -3.70 1.29 5.15
N LEU A 77 -3.40 1.14 3.86
CA LEU A 77 -3.49 2.18 2.81
C LEU A 77 -2.65 3.45 3.05
N ARG A 78 -1.66 3.41 3.94
CA ARG A 78 -0.91 4.58 4.38
C ARG A 78 -0.23 5.35 3.24
N LEU A 79 0.37 4.64 2.31
CA LEU A 79 1.08 5.22 1.15
C LEU A 79 0.46 4.77 -0.18
N CYS A 80 -0.81 4.30 -0.14
CA CYS A 80 -1.51 3.78 -1.29
C CYS A 80 -1.64 4.84 -2.39
N PRO A 81 -1.30 4.52 -3.66
CA PRO A 81 -1.54 5.41 -4.79
C PRO A 81 -3.02 5.79 -4.91
N THR A 82 -3.29 7.06 -5.13
CA THR A 82 -4.67 7.55 -5.30
C THR A 82 -5.36 6.86 -6.48
N ALA A 83 -4.61 6.60 -7.56
CA ALA A 83 -5.13 5.90 -8.73
C ALA A 83 -5.65 4.48 -8.43
N TRP A 84 -5.11 3.81 -7.41
CA TRP A 84 -5.61 2.49 -7.00
C TRP A 84 -6.92 2.57 -6.21
N VAL A 85 -7.26 3.75 -5.71
CA VAL A 85 -8.46 3.96 -4.88
C VAL A 85 -9.60 4.56 -5.68
N THR A 86 -9.30 5.22 -6.82
CA THR A 86 -10.30 5.86 -7.68
C THR A 86 -10.94 4.93 -8.70
N SER A 87 -10.53 3.66 -8.77
CA SER A 87 -11.14 2.68 -9.66
C SER A 87 -12.55 2.32 -9.19
N THR A 88 -13.48 2.22 -10.13
CA THR A 88 -14.80 1.64 -9.91
C THR A 88 -14.81 0.12 -9.96
N GLU A 89 -13.70 -0.48 -10.41
CA GLU A 89 -13.46 -1.90 -10.33
C GLU A 89 -12.78 -2.26 -9.00
N ASP A 90 -12.97 -3.49 -8.55
CA ASP A 90 -12.35 -3.96 -7.32
C ASP A 90 -10.81 -3.99 -7.45
N THR A 91 -10.14 -3.31 -6.55
CA THR A 91 -8.71 -3.51 -6.31
C THR A 91 -8.57 -4.51 -5.17
N VAL A 92 -7.79 -5.56 -5.38
CA VAL A 92 -7.75 -6.71 -4.47
C VAL A 92 -6.32 -7.03 -4.08
N PHE A 93 -6.10 -7.17 -2.77
CA PHE A 93 -4.89 -7.72 -2.16
C PHE A 93 -5.28 -8.89 -1.28
N GLU A 94 -4.90 -10.09 -1.66
CA GLU A 94 -5.28 -11.32 -0.97
C GLU A 94 -4.06 -12.02 -0.34
N ASN A 95 -4.29 -12.61 0.82
CA ASN A 95 -3.28 -13.38 1.54
C ASN A 95 -1.97 -12.62 1.80
N MET A 96 -2.08 -11.30 2.04
CA MET A 96 -0.91 -10.48 2.36
C MET A 96 -0.33 -10.92 3.69
N PRO A 97 0.92 -11.42 3.71
CA PRO A 97 1.53 -11.85 4.95
C PRO A 97 1.93 -10.64 5.80
N THR A 98 1.64 -10.72 7.09
CA THR A 98 2.10 -9.78 8.11
C THR A 98 2.74 -10.53 9.27
N GLU A 99 3.43 -9.83 10.17
CA GLU A 99 3.93 -10.43 11.41
C GLU A 99 2.78 -10.94 12.30
N TYR A 100 1.56 -10.42 12.12
CA TYR A 100 0.36 -10.77 12.88
C TYR A 100 -0.43 -11.95 12.30
N GLY A 101 -0.25 -12.24 11.03
CA GLY A 101 -1.00 -13.25 10.27
C GLY A 101 -1.26 -12.78 8.84
N SER A 102 -2.16 -13.42 8.11
CA SER A 102 -2.54 -12.97 6.77
C SER A 102 -3.73 -12.02 6.81
N VAL A 103 -3.73 -11.06 5.91
CA VAL A 103 -4.83 -10.11 5.73
C VAL A 103 -5.27 -10.05 4.27
N ASN A 104 -6.54 -9.71 4.06
CA ASN A 104 -7.09 -9.44 2.75
C ASN A 104 -7.73 -8.06 2.75
N LEU A 105 -7.53 -7.32 1.67
CA LEU A 105 -8.18 -6.06 1.40
C LEU A 105 -8.81 -6.09 0.01
N ARG A 106 -10.02 -5.57 -0.09
CA ARG A 106 -10.71 -5.31 -1.34
C ARG A 106 -11.37 -3.95 -1.24
N TRP A 107 -11.17 -3.10 -2.21
CA TRP A 107 -11.81 -1.79 -2.22
C TRP A 107 -12.13 -1.34 -3.65
N ARG A 108 -13.08 -0.43 -3.74
CA ARG A 108 -13.45 0.28 -4.96
C ARG A 108 -14.05 1.63 -4.62
N LEU A 109 -14.05 2.53 -5.57
CA LEU A 109 -14.89 3.72 -5.53
C LEU A 109 -16.33 3.33 -5.88
N ALA A 110 -17.27 3.67 -5.02
CA ALA A 110 -18.69 3.43 -5.29
C ALA A 110 -19.19 4.26 -6.49
N THR A 111 -20.29 3.85 -7.07
CA THR A 111 -20.85 4.50 -8.28
C THR A 111 -21.31 5.95 -8.04
N ASP A 112 -21.50 6.36 -6.78
CA ASP A 112 -21.79 7.74 -6.40
C ASP A 112 -20.57 8.67 -6.51
N GLY A 113 -19.36 8.11 -6.69
CA GLY A 113 -18.09 8.82 -6.74
C GLY A 113 -17.67 9.49 -5.42
N LYS A 114 -18.40 9.25 -4.33
CA LYS A 114 -18.22 9.90 -3.03
C LYS A 114 -17.82 8.96 -1.91
N THR A 115 -18.01 7.67 -2.13
CA THR A 115 -17.80 6.65 -1.11
C THR A 115 -16.76 5.63 -1.58
N ILE A 116 -15.84 5.24 -0.70
CA ILE A 116 -14.97 4.09 -0.91
C ILE A 116 -15.54 2.91 -0.13
N ASP A 117 -15.86 1.84 -0.83
CA ASP A 117 -16.22 0.56 -0.21
C ASP A 117 -14.94 -0.21 0.07
N LEU A 118 -14.65 -0.53 1.32
CA LEU A 118 -13.50 -1.33 1.76
C LEU A 118 -13.99 -2.58 2.49
N THR A 119 -13.52 -3.73 2.04
CA THR A 119 -13.63 -4.98 2.80
C THR A 119 -12.24 -5.35 3.33
N PHE A 120 -12.15 -5.54 4.63
CA PHE A 120 -10.95 -5.99 5.32
C PHE A 120 -11.26 -7.26 6.09
N THR A 121 -10.48 -8.32 5.86
CA THR A 121 -10.55 -9.58 6.59
C THR A 121 -9.16 -10.06 6.97
N HIS A 122 -9.07 -10.90 7.97
CA HIS A 122 -7.80 -11.35 8.50
C HIS A 122 -7.85 -12.78 9.03
N ASN A 123 -6.66 -13.37 9.17
CA ASN A 123 -6.45 -14.64 9.86
C ASN A 123 -5.25 -14.47 10.81
N TRP A 124 -5.52 -14.01 12.03
CA TRP A 124 -4.47 -13.72 13.01
C TRP A 124 -3.80 -14.98 13.56
N ARG A 125 -2.49 -14.98 13.61
CA ARG A 125 -1.69 -15.85 14.49
C ARG A 125 -1.55 -15.23 15.87
N THR A 126 -1.24 -13.94 15.87
CA THR A 126 -1.18 -13.08 17.06
C THR A 126 -1.73 -11.73 16.61
N PRO A 127 -2.86 -11.27 17.14
CA PRO A 127 -3.45 -10.01 16.67
C PRO A 127 -2.54 -8.82 16.99
N PRO A 128 -2.52 -7.77 16.14
CA PRO A 128 -1.87 -6.50 16.48
C PRO A 128 -2.59 -5.85 17.66
N ALA A 129 -1.92 -4.93 18.32
CA ALA A 129 -2.55 -4.11 19.37
C ALA A 129 -3.51 -3.07 18.77
N GLU A 130 -3.22 -2.60 17.56
CA GLU A 130 -4.01 -1.58 16.87
C GLU A 130 -3.97 -1.78 15.35
N ILE A 131 -5.10 -1.50 14.68
CA ILE A 131 -5.21 -1.45 13.23
C ILE A 131 -5.61 -0.03 12.84
N ILE A 132 -4.75 0.63 12.06
CA ILE A 132 -4.93 2.03 11.65
C ILE A 132 -5.17 2.09 10.15
N LEU A 133 -6.37 2.48 9.75
CA LEU A 133 -6.71 2.75 8.36
C LEU A 133 -6.42 4.22 8.03
N HIS A 134 -5.56 4.44 7.04
CA HIS A 134 -5.30 5.75 6.45
C HIS A 134 -6.20 5.91 5.23
N VAL A 135 -7.14 6.84 5.29
CA VAL A 135 -8.01 7.10 4.14
C VAL A 135 -7.23 7.92 3.10
N PRO A 136 -6.98 7.38 1.89
CA PRO A 136 -6.27 8.13 0.86
C PRO A 136 -7.02 9.43 0.51
N PRO A 137 -6.31 10.55 0.29
CA PRO A 137 -6.93 11.82 -0.06
C PRO A 137 -7.40 11.82 -1.52
N VAL A 138 -8.61 11.35 -1.76
CA VAL A 138 -9.24 11.34 -3.08
C VAL A 138 -10.20 12.52 -3.18
N PRO A 139 -10.02 13.43 -4.16
CA PRO A 139 -10.93 14.55 -4.35
C PRO A 139 -12.38 14.07 -4.57
N GLY A 140 -13.31 14.68 -3.86
CA GLY A 140 -14.75 14.36 -3.95
C GLY A 140 -15.20 13.19 -3.08
N VAL A 141 -14.29 12.39 -2.52
CA VAL A 141 -14.66 11.33 -1.57
C VAL A 141 -14.99 11.92 -0.22
N GLU A 142 -16.16 11.61 0.29
CA GLU A 142 -16.72 12.11 1.55
C GLU A 142 -16.67 11.05 2.66
N ALA A 143 -16.74 9.76 2.29
CA ALA A 143 -16.82 8.67 3.25
C ALA A 143 -16.05 7.41 2.78
N ILE A 144 -15.71 6.58 3.74
CA ILE A 144 -15.28 5.20 3.54
C ILE A 144 -16.21 4.27 4.34
N VAL A 145 -16.69 3.22 3.69
CA VAL A 145 -17.50 2.19 4.32
C VAL A 145 -16.64 0.94 4.48
N VAL A 146 -16.42 0.54 5.72
CA VAL A 146 -15.63 -0.65 6.05
C VAL A 146 -16.56 -1.80 6.39
N ASN A 147 -16.36 -2.94 5.75
CA ASN A 147 -17.10 -4.19 5.97
C ASN A 147 -18.63 -4.02 5.89
N LYS A 148 -19.12 -3.09 5.05
CA LYS A 148 -20.54 -2.74 4.79
C LYS A 148 -21.25 -1.96 5.89
N ASP A 149 -20.75 -1.98 7.13
CA ASP A 149 -21.49 -1.47 8.29
C ASP A 149 -20.87 -0.24 8.96
N GLN A 150 -19.56 -0.07 8.80
CA GLN A 150 -18.82 0.99 9.47
C GLN A 150 -18.58 2.14 8.51
N ILE A 151 -19.30 3.24 8.70
CA ILE A 151 -19.18 4.45 7.88
C ILE A 151 -18.27 5.45 8.59
N HIS A 152 -17.21 5.86 7.93
CA HIS A 152 -16.26 6.82 8.45
C HIS A 152 -16.09 7.99 7.47
N LYS A 153 -15.84 9.18 8.03
CA LYS A 153 -15.58 10.37 7.21
C LYS A 153 -14.21 10.24 6.52
N ALA A 154 -14.16 10.59 5.24
CA ALA A 154 -12.90 10.62 4.48
C ALA A 154 -11.92 11.65 5.06
N GLY A 155 -10.61 11.36 4.93
CA GLY A 155 -9.53 12.23 5.38
C GLY A 155 -9.16 12.10 6.86
N ALA A 156 -9.74 11.14 7.59
CA ALA A 156 -9.37 10.81 8.97
C ALA A 156 -8.52 9.53 9.06
N LEU A 157 -7.72 9.44 10.10
CA LEU A 157 -7.19 8.16 10.56
C LEU A 157 -8.31 7.43 11.28
N ILE A 158 -8.51 6.17 10.95
CA ILE A 158 -9.59 5.35 11.50
C ILE A 158 -8.96 4.15 12.20
N THR A 159 -9.26 3.98 13.48
CA THR A 159 -8.91 2.74 14.19
C THR A 159 -9.99 1.70 13.93
N LEU A 160 -9.58 0.56 13.37
CA LEU A 160 -10.47 -0.56 13.11
C LEU A 160 -10.46 -1.56 14.28
N PRO A 161 -11.58 -2.29 14.50
CA PRO A 161 -11.61 -3.37 15.47
C PRO A 161 -10.57 -4.45 15.13
N VAL A 162 -9.92 -4.99 16.15
CA VAL A 162 -8.93 -6.08 16.02
C VAL A 162 -9.61 -7.47 16.04
N GLN A 163 -10.91 -7.51 16.37
CA GLN A 163 -11.71 -8.75 16.51
C GLN A 163 -12.29 -9.20 15.20
#